data_82ca725299f998ce4dc0694ece7aaac1
#
_entry.id   82ca725299f998ce4dc0694ece7aaac1
#
_cell.length_a   1.000
_cell.length_b   1.000
_cell.length_c   1.000
_cell.angle_alpha   90.00
_cell.angle_beta   90.00
_cell.angle_gamma   90.00
#
_symmetry.space_group_name_H-M   'P 1'
#
loop_
_entity.id
_entity.type
_entity.pdbx_description
1 polymer ?
#
loop_
_entity_poly.entity_id
_entity_poly.type
_entity_poly.pdbx_seq_one_letter_code
_entity_poly.pdbx_strand_id
1 'polypeptide(L)'
;PAPSDATDSVTIHFPELDLAVNNIFWPVLFNVFAIRGEEYRDPSVLLTGLDHLAGLKVEHQICAHGPPMSGRSEILAGIQRYRDSIQFIWDQTVRYANLGLSLDEIIHKIQLPAVFETDFHTQQLYGVVEHHVRQVYTGLFGWFDEDPGKLFPLAPGERATKMINAFGGRALMQGAFDEALAAQDYRWALELGQLLVSDPAAQDAQADKARLAAGLRQVAFCSPAANIRA
;
A
#
# COMPACT_ATOMS: atom_id res chain seq x y z
N PRO A 1 -16.11 11.94 16.75
CA PRO A 1 -15.59 10.79 15.99
C PRO A 1 -14.67 11.29 14.88
N ALA A 2 -13.55 10.65 14.70
CA ALA A 2 -12.65 10.91 13.60
C ALA A 2 -12.33 9.54 12.96
N PRO A 3 -13.15 9.07 12.00
CA PRO A 3 -12.95 7.80 11.34
C PRO A 3 -11.52 7.69 10.81
N SER A 4 -10.90 6.52 10.99
CA SER A 4 -9.55 6.24 10.51
C SER A 4 -9.51 4.87 9.83
N ASP A 5 -8.95 3.85 10.47
CA ASP A 5 -9.02 2.45 10.01
C ASP A 5 -10.36 1.77 10.39
N ALA A 6 -11.16 2.44 11.18
CA ALA A 6 -12.53 2.06 11.50
C ALA A 6 -13.43 3.29 11.52
N THR A 7 -14.67 3.13 11.09
CA THR A 7 -15.66 4.23 10.97
C THR A 7 -16.08 4.80 12.32
N ASP A 8 -15.89 4.05 13.41
CA ASP A 8 -16.22 4.42 14.78
C ASP A 8 -15.00 4.87 15.60
N SER A 9 -13.86 5.09 14.98
CA SER A 9 -12.67 5.61 15.65
C SER A 9 -12.95 6.95 16.33
N VAL A 10 -12.37 7.12 17.51
CA VAL A 10 -12.55 8.33 18.34
C VAL A 10 -11.22 8.96 18.70
N THR A 11 -11.25 10.29 18.89
CA THR A 11 -10.19 11.04 19.56
C THR A 11 -10.71 11.45 20.92
N ILE A 12 -9.95 11.18 21.98
CA ILE A 12 -10.27 11.56 23.35
C ILE A 12 -9.31 12.66 23.76
N HIS A 13 -9.85 13.80 24.19
CA HIS A 13 -9.06 14.93 24.67
C HIS A 13 -9.18 15.06 26.19
N PHE A 14 -8.05 15.18 26.88
CA PHE A 14 -7.92 15.41 28.29
C PHE A 14 -7.32 16.80 28.52
N PRO A 15 -8.13 17.86 28.61
CA PRO A 15 -7.63 19.23 28.70
C PRO A 15 -6.71 19.47 29.90
N GLU A 16 -7.03 18.86 31.04
CA GLU A 16 -6.27 19.00 32.29
C GLU A 16 -4.87 18.40 32.23
N LEU A 17 -4.67 17.44 31.30
CA LEU A 17 -3.39 16.76 31.08
C LEU A 17 -2.68 17.29 29.82
N ASP A 18 -3.29 18.21 29.09
CA ASP A 18 -2.84 18.68 27.78
C ASP A 18 -2.53 17.50 26.84
N LEU A 19 -3.41 16.48 26.85
CA LEU A 19 -3.21 15.19 26.21
C LEU A 19 -4.35 14.85 25.25
N ALA A 20 -4.00 14.34 24.06
CA ALA A 20 -4.92 13.67 23.16
C ALA A 20 -4.56 12.17 23.02
N VAL A 21 -5.59 11.32 23.08
CA VAL A 21 -5.50 9.90 22.71
C VAL A 21 -6.27 9.70 21.41
N ASN A 22 -5.67 9.13 20.39
CA ASN A 22 -6.28 9.03 19.07
C ASN A 22 -5.91 7.73 18.35
N ASN A 23 -6.60 7.45 17.23
CA ASN A 23 -6.28 6.36 16.32
C ASN A 23 -6.25 6.86 14.85
N ILE A 24 -5.68 8.03 14.60
CA ILE A 24 -5.63 8.61 13.26
C ILE A 24 -4.23 9.05 12.85
N PHE A 25 -3.46 9.67 13.73
CA PHE A 25 -2.06 9.96 13.50
C PHE A 25 -1.20 8.89 14.16
N TRP A 26 -0.58 8.05 13.35
CA TRP A 26 0.25 6.93 13.78
C TRP A 26 1.73 7.26 13.54
N PRO A 27 2.42 7.81 14.55
CA PRO A 27 3.82 8.17 14.38
C PRO A 27 4.64 6.97 13.88
N VAL A 28 5.50 7.17 12.85
CA VAL A 28 6.34 6.15 12.20
C VAL A 28 5.58 5.14 11.33
N LEU A 29 4.28 5.01 11.50
CA LEU A 29 3.48 3.98 10.82
C LEU A 29 2.57 4.60 9.76
N PHE A 30 3.13 5.41 8.85
CA PHE A 30 2.36 6.05 7.77
C PHE A 30 1.52 5.03 7.01
N ASN A 31 0.21 5.22 7.04
CA ASN A 31 -0.71 4.26 6.46
C ASN A 31 -2.02 4.91 6.01
N VAL A 32 -2.35 4.69 4.74
CA VAL A 32 -3.70 4.94 4.18
C VAL A 32 -4.41 3.62 3.92
N PHE A 33 -3.65 2.56 3.60
CA PHE A 33 -4.19 1.24 3.30
C PHE A 33 -3.28 0.12 3.82
N ALA A 34 -3.86 -0.90 4.43
CA ALA A 34 -3.19 -2.14 4.81
C ALA A 34 -3.70 -3.33 3.97
N ILE A 35 -2.80 -4.25 3.60
CA ILE A 35 -3.14 -5.45 2.80
C ILE A 35 -3.78 -6.50 3.71
N ARG A 36 -5.06 -6.34 4.06
CA ARG A 36 -5.77 -7.32 4.91
C ARG A 36 -7.28 -7.41 4.67
N GLY A 37 -7.77 -6.70 3.64
CA GLY A 37 -9.22 -6.53 3.44
C GLY A 37 -9.83 -5.65 4.53
N GLU A 38 -10.14 -4.41 4.19
CA GLU A 38 -10.74 -3.42 5.08
C GLU A 38 -11.68 -2.52 4.28
N GLU A 39 -12.53 -1.79 5.00
CA GLU A 39 -13.34 -0.76 4.38
C GLU A 39 -12.48 0.32 3.73
N TYR A 40 -13.02 0.95 2.69
CA TYR A 40 -12.36 2.08 2.05
C TYR A 40 -12.16 3.22 3.06
N ARG A 41 -10.92 3.63 3.20
CA ARG A 41 -10.56 4.81 3.98
C ARG A 41 -10.56 6.02 3.06
N ASP A 42 -11.59 6.84 3.18
CA ASP A 42 -11.70 8.08 2.41
C ASP A 42 -10.61 9.06 2.86
N PRO A 43 -9.68 9.47 1.97
CA PRO A 43 -8.64 10.43 2.32
C PRO A 43 -9.19 11.76 2.85
N SER A 44 -10.34 12.23 2.36
CA SER A 44 -10.95 13.48 2.82
C SER A 44 -11.35 13.42 4.29
N VAL A 45 -11.82 12.26 4.73
CA VAL A 45 -12.18 12.01 6.14
C VAL A 45 -10.92 11.96 7.00
N LEU A 46 -9.86 11.28 6.54
CA LEU A 46 -8.58 11.24 7.25
C LEU A 46 -7.98 12.64 7.40
N LEU A 47 -8.00 13.45 6.34
CA LEU A 47 -7.52 14.83 6.38
C LEU A 47 -8.29 15.68 7.39
N THR A 48 -9.62 15.59 7.38
CA THR A 48 -10.49 16.31 8.35
C THR A 48 -10.17 15.89 9.79
N GLY A 49 -9.95 14.60 10.03
CA GLY A 49 -9.61 14.09 11.36
C GLY A 49 -8.22 14.57 11.83
N LEU A 50 -7.24 14.61 10.93
CA LEU A 50 -5.90 15.13 11.24
C LEU A 50 -5.94 16.64 11.50
N ASP A 51 -6.71 17.41 10.74
CA ASP A 51 -6.91 18.85 10.96
C ASP A 51 -7.57 19.11 12.32
N HIS A 52 -8.56 18.28 12.71
CA HIS A 52 -9.16 18.35 14.03
C HIS A 52 -8.14 18.05 15.13
N LEU A 53 -7.35 16.99 15.00
CA LEU A 53 -6.32 16.63 15.97
C LEU A 53 -5.28 17.75 16.13
N ALA A 54 -4.80 18.33 15.03
CA ALA A 54 -3.90 19.48 15.04
C ALA A 54 -4.50 20.69 15.76
N GLY A 55 -5.81 20.91 15.59
CA GLY A 55 -6.54 22.00 16.23
C GLY A 55 -6.59 21.92 17.76
N LEU A 56 -6.42 20.74 18.36
CA LEU A 56 -6.36 20.55 19.80
C LEU A 56 -5.09 21.14 20.42
N LYS A 57 -3.99 21.25 19.68
CA LYS A 57 -2.71 21.87 20.08
C LYS A 57 -2.15 21.32 21.40
N VAL A 58 -2.26 20.02 21.60
CA VAL A 58 -1.86 19.35 22.84
C VAL A 58 -0.33 19.27 23.02
N GLU A 59 0.11 19.20 24.27
CA GLU A 59 1.52 18.96 24.62
C GLU A 59 1.89 17.49 24.56
N HIS A 60 0.91 16.59 24.74
CA HIS A 60 1.13 15.14 24.73
C HIS A 60 0.14 14.45 23.80
N GLN A 61 0.63 13.44 23.12
CA GLN A 61 -0.20 12.60 22.26
C GLN A 61 0.13 11.13 22.44
N ILE A 62 -0.91 10.31 22.54
CA ILE A 62 -0.83 8.85 22.49
C ILE A 62 -1.71 8.37 21.35
N CYS A 63 -1.18 7.51 20.50
CA CYS A 63 -1.94 6.85 19.46
C CYS A 63 -2.09 5.36 19.75
N ALA A 64 -3.12 4.73 19.19
CA ALA A 64 -3.30 3.27 19.25
C ALA A 64 -2.12 2.51 18.63
N HIS A 65 -1.43 3.14 17.68
CA HIS A 65 -0.25 2.59 16.99
C HIS A 65 0.89 3.62 16.96
N GLY A 66 2.12 3.14 17.15
CA GLY A 66 3.30 3.98 17.17
C GLY A 66 3.67 4.49 18.57
N PRO A 67 4.80 5.16 18.72
CA PRO A 67 5.26 5.69 19.99
C PRO A 67 4.42 6.90 20.46
N PRO A 68 4.30 7.14 21.77
CA PRO A 68 3.77 8.39 22.28
C PRO A 68 4.69 9.56 21.92
N MET A 69 4.11 10.75 21.80
CA MET A 69 4.86 11.98 21.50
C MET A 69 4.61 13.03 22.59
N SER A 70 5.62 13.86 22.83
CA SER A 70 5.54 15.02 23.69
C SER A 70 6.25 16.19 23.02
N GLY A 71 5.75 17.40 23.24
CA GLY A 71 6.20 18.61 22.57
C GLY A 71 5.21 19.07 21.51
N ARG A 72 4.45 20.12 21.83
CA ARG A 72 3.37 20.65 20.97
C ARG A 72 3.84 20.94 19.55
N SER A 73 4.99 21.59 19.40
CA SER A 73 5.55 21.96 18.09
C SER A 73 5.90 20.73 17.26
N GLU A 74 6.45 19.70 17.87
CA GLU A 74 6.83 18.45 17.19
C GLU A 74 5.60 17.64 16.79
N ILE A 75 4.61 17.55 17.67
CA ILE A 75 3.33 16.90 17.38
C ILE A 75 2.65 17.59 16.20
N LEU A 76 2.54 18.92 16.22
CA LEU A 76 1.92 19.67 15.12
C LEU A 76 2.69 19.49 13.80
N ALA A 77 4.02 19.54 13.83
CA ALA A 77 4.83 19.30 12.64
C ALA A 77 4.66 17.88 12.08
N GLY A 78 4.62 16.87 12.97
CA GLY A 78 4.39 15.48 12.58
C GLY A 78 3.01 15.27 11.97
N ILE A 79 1.96 15.80 12.59
CA ILE A 79 0.59 15.73 12.05
C ILE A 79 0.53 16.41 10.68
N GLN A 80 1.13 17.60 10.53
CA GLN A 80 1.12 18.34 9.27
C GLN A 80 1.79 17.54 8.15
N ARG A 81 2.96 16.96 8.40
CA ARG A 81 3.65 16.13 7.39
C ARG A 81 2.86 14.89 7.02
N TYR A 82 2.27 14.22 8.00
CA TYR A 82 1.43 13.05 7.79
C TYR A 82 0.20 13.40 6.93
N ARG A 83 -0.48 14.49 7.29
CA ARG A 83 -1.61 15.05 6.57
C ARG A 83 -1.26 15.41 5.12
N ASP A 84 -0.18 16.16 4.94
CA ASP A 84 0.23 16.65 3.62
C ASP A 84 0.70 15.49 2.70
N SER A 85 1.25 14.42 3.28
CA SER A 85 1.58 13.21 2.52
C SER A 85 0.31 12.52 2.00
N ILE A 86 -0.75 12.41 2.81
CA ILE A 86 -2.04 11.86 2.37
C ILE A 86 -2.65 12.75 1.28
N GLN A 87 -2.66 14.06 1.48
CA GLN A 87 -3.15 15.01 0.49
C GLN A 87 -2.39 14.90 -0.84
N PHE A 88 -1.06 14.81 -0.77
CA PHE A 88 -0.23 14.65 -1.96
C PHE A 88 -0.58 13.37 -2.74
N ILE A 89 -0.70 12.23 -2.05
CA ILE A 89 -1.06 10.96 -2.70
C ILE A 89 -2.43 11.07 -3.37
N TRP A 90 -3.42 11.65 -2.68
CA TRP A 90 -4.75 11.84 -3.22
C TRP A 90 -4.74 12.74 -4.44
N ASP A 91 -4.17 13.94 -4.32
CA ASP A 91 -4.14 14.92 -5.40
C ASP A 91 -3.41 14.40 -6.64
N GLN A 92 -2.27 13.70 -6.46
CA GLN A 92 -1.55 13.12 -7.58
C GLN A 92 -2.31 11.95 -8.22
N THR A 93 -2.99 11.12 -7.43
CA THR A 93 -3.84 10.04 -7.96
C THR A 93 -4.96 10.62 -8.84
N VAL A 94 -5.69 11.61 -8.33
CA VAL A 94 -6.75 12.30 -9.10
C VAL A 94 -6.19 12.98 -10.34
N ARG A 95 -5.05 13.65 -10.20
CA ARG A 95 -4.41 14.35 -11.32
C ARG A 95 -4.05 13.39 -12.45
N TYR A 96 -3.39 12.27 -12.16
CA TYR A 96 -2.97 11.33 -13.19
C TYR A 96 -4.15 10.56 -13.79
N ALA A 97 -5.17 10.23 -12.99
CA ALA A 97 -6.40 9.65 -13.50
C ALA A 97 -7.11 10.59 -14.48
N ASN A 98 -7.19 11.89 -14.16
CA ASN A 98 -7.76 12.92 -15.06
C ASN A 98 -6.92 13.13 -16.34
N LEU A 99 -5.67 12.71 -16.35
CA LEU A 99 -4.83 12.69 -17.55
C LEU A 99 -5.00 11.41 -18.39
N GLY A 100 -5.88 10.50 -17.95
CA GLY A 100 -6.19 9.25 -18.65
C GLY A 100 -5.18 8.12 -18.45
N LEU A 101 -4.38 8.17 -17.38
CA LEU A 101 -3.49 7.06 -17.05
C LEU A 101 -4.26 5.95 -16.34
N SER A 102 -3.94 4.71 -16.68
CA SER A 102 -4.42 3.54 -15.97
C SER A 102 -3.86 3.47 -14.54
N LEU A 103 -4.53 2.73 -13.66
CA LEU A 103 -4.05 2.53 -12.29
C LEU A 103 -2.62 1.98 -12.25
N ASP A 104 -2.31 0.99 -13.09
CA ASP A 104 -0.98 0.39 -13.13
C ASP A 104 0.11 1.37 -13.62
N GLU A 105 -0.23 2.35 -14.47
CA GLU A 105 0.69 3.45 -14.82
C GLU A 105 0.85 4.45 -13.67
N ILE A 106 -0.24 4.78 -12.97
CA ILE A 106 -0.23 5.77 -11.88
C ILE A 106 0.65 5.33 -10.72
N ILE A 107 0.58 4.08 -10.30
CA ILE A 107 1.37 3.56 -9.18
C ILE A 107 2.88 3.65 -9.41
N HIS A 108 3.33 3.65 -10.67
CA HIS A 108 4.73 3.82 -11.03
C HIS A 108 5.15 5.29 -11.22
N LYS A 109 4.17 6.21 -11.27
CA LYS A 109 4.39 7.65 -11.45
C LYS A 109 4.48 8.41 -10.13
N ILE A 110 3.74 7.97 -9.12
CA ILE A 110 3.66 8.69 -7.85
C ILE A 110 4.79 8.26 -6.94
N GLN A 111 5.66 9.21 -6.62
CA GLN A 111 6.73 9.08 -5.63
C GLN A 111 6.58 10.20 -4.61
N LEU A 112 6.78 9.89 -3.34
CA LEU A 112 6.75 10.93 -2.30
C LEU A 112 7.89 11.92 -2.53
N PRO A 113 7.63 13.23 -2.43
CA PRO A 113 8.70 14.21 -2.32
C PRO A 113 9.66 13.90 -1.18
N ALA A 114 10.93 14.25 -1.33
CA ALA A 114 11.97 13.95 -0.34
C ALA A 114 11.63 14.42 1.08
N VAL A 115 10.88 15.52 1.20
CA VAL A 115 10.43 16.04 2.50
C VAL A 115 9.50 15.07 3.24
N PHE A 116 8.79 14.19 2.54
CA PHE A 116 7.96 13.15 3.13
C PHE A 116 8.67 11.81 3.16
N GLU A 117 9.41 11.47 2.12
CA GLU A 117 10.10 10.18 2.00
C GLU A 117 11.16 9.99 3.10
N THR A 118 11.83 11.07 3.50
CA THR A 118 12.87 11.02 4.54
C THR A 118 12.37 11.40 5.94
N ASP A 119 11.12 11.85 6.07
CA ASP A 119 10.57 12.20 7.37
C ASP A 119 10.21 10.97 8.19
N PHE A 120 10.53 11.00 9.48
CA PHE A 120 10.32 9.89 10.40
C PHE A 120 8.85 9.41 10.48
N HIS A 121 7.89 10.31 10.30
CA HIS A 121 6.47 10.00 10.42
C HIS A 121 5.82 9.49 9.13
N THR A 122 6.46 9.73 7.96
CA THR A 122 5.85 9.45 6.66
C THR A 122 6.66 8.48 5.80
N GLN A 123 7.75 7.94 6.32
CA GLN A 123 8.50 6.86 5.67
C GLN A 123 7.64 5.63 5.44
N GLN A 124 7.91 4.91 4.36
CA GLN A 124 7.19 3.69 3.98
C GLN A 124 7.62 2.48 4.84
N LEU A 125 7.51 2.61 6.16
CA LEU A 125 7.88 1.55 7.12
C LEU A 125 6.72 0.61 7.43
N TYR A 126 5.48 1.03 7.18
CA TYR A 126 4.28 0.22 7.37
C TYR A 126 3.55 0.00 6.06
N GLY A 127 2.90 1.00 5.50
CA GLY A 127 2.30 0.97 4.17
C GLY A 127 3.27 1.45 3.09
N VAL A 128 2.92 1.24 1.83
CA VAL A 128 3.68 1.72 0.67
C VAL A 128 2.81 2.59 -0.22
N VAL A 129 3.41 3.60 -0.84
CA VAL A 129 2.71 4.57 -1.70
C VAL A 129 1.94 3.87 -2.81
N GLU A 130 2.53 2.86 -3.44
CA GLU A 130 1.88 2.07 -4.49
C GLU A 130 0.51 1.51 -4.06
N HIS A 131 0.41 0.97 -2.84
CA HIS A 131 -0.84 0.44 -2.31
C HIS A 131 -1.81 1.54 -1.87
N HIS A 132 -1.29 2.65 -1.36
CA HIS A 132 -2.13 3.81 -1.03
C HIS A 132 -2.77 4.40 -2.27
N VAL A 133 -2.03 4.51 -3.36
CA VAL A 133 -2.56 4.94 -4.67
C VAL A 133 -3.66 4.00 -5.16
N ARG A 134 -3.45 2.67 -5.08
CA ARG A 134 -4.46 1.68 -5.45
C ARG A 134 -5.74 1.84 -4.63
N GLN A 135 -5.62 2.05 -3.34
CA GLN A 135 -6.75 2.29 -2.45
C GLN A 135 -7.51 3.55 -2.83
N VAL A 136 -6.81 4.67 -3.00
CA VAL A 136 -7.42 5.96 -3.39
C VAL A 136 -8.11 5.85 -4.74
N TYR A 137 -7.44 5.30 -5.73
CA TYR A 137 -8.00 5.13 -7.08
C TYR A 137 -9.27 4.28 -7.06
N THR A 138 -9.21 3.08 -6.46
CA THR A 138 -10.34 2.16 -6.42
C THR A 138 -11.53 2.75 -5.68
N GLY A 139 -11.30 3.51 -4.62
CA GLY A 139 -12.37 4.17 -3.87
C GLY A 139 -13.04 5.31 -4.64
N LEU A 140 -12.30 6.03 -5.49
CA LEU A 140 -12.83 7.14 -6.28
C LEU A 140 -13.45 6.68 -7.62
N PHE A 141 -12.83 5.74 -8.30
CA PHE A 141 -13.17 5.36 -9.68
C PHE A 141 -13.78 3.95 -9.79
N GLY A 142 -13.77 3.17 -8.72
CA GLY A 142 -14.30 1.81 -8.71
C GLY A 142 -13.24 0.77 -9.14
N TRP A 143 -13.73 -0.40 -9.57
CA TRP A 143 -12.88 -1.56 -9.82
C TRP A 143 -12.13 -1.53 -11.16
N PHE A 144 -12.66 -0.82 -12.14
CA PHE A 144 -12.05 -0.77 -13.47
C PHE A 144 -10.89 0.20 -13.49
N ASP A 145 -9.73 -0.30 -13.89
CA ASP A 145 -8.44 0.40 -13.82
C ASP A 145 -7.94 0.93 -15.17
N GLU A 146 -8.85 1.13 -16.13
CA GLU A 146 -8.58 1.59 -17.52
C GLU A 146 -7.76 0.62 -18.38
N ASP A 147 -7.51 -0.62 -17.92
CA ASP A 147 -6.89 -1.66 -18.74
C ASP A 147 -7.97 -2.47 -19.48
N PRO A 148 -8.13 -2.31 -20.82
CA PRO A 148 -9.12 -3.08 -21.58
C PRO A 148 -8.94 -4.59 -21.49
N GLY A 149 -7.73 -5.08 -21.26
CA GLY A 149 -7.44 -6.49 -21.08
C GLY A 149 -8.05 -7.09 -19.82
N LYS A 150 -8.42 -6.26 -18.85
CA LYS A 150 -9.08 -6.65 -17.60
C LYS A 150 -10.61 -6.54 -17.64
N LEU A 151 -11.19 -6.06 -18.75
CA LEU A 151 -12.64 -5.91 -18.87
C LEU A 151 -13.38 -7.26 -18.83
N PHE A 152 -12.84 -8.27 -19.51
CA PHE A 152 -13.32 -9.65 -19.52
C PHE A 152 -12.15 -10.63 -19.31
N PRO A 153 -11.59 -10.70 -18.11
CA PRO A 153 -10.41 -11.52 -17.86
C PRO A 153 -10.73 -13.01 -17.97
N LEU A 154 -9.78 -13.77 -18.48
CA LEU A 154 -9.84 -15.24 -18.44
C LEU A 154 -9.82 -15.71 -16.98
N ALA A 155 -10.41 -16.89 -16.72
CA ALA A 155 -10.22 -17.56 -15.45
C ALA A 155 -8.72 -17.78 -15.17
N PRO A 156 -8.24 -17.63 -13.91
CA PRO A 156 -6.82 -17.66 -13.61
C PRO A 156 -6.08 -18.89 -14.14
N GLY A 157 -6.66 -20.08 -14.01
CA GLY A 157 -6.08 -21.32 -14.52
C GLY A 157 -5.99 -21.35 -16.06
N GLU A 158 -7.06 -20.92 -16.74
CA GLU A 158 -7.07 -20.82 -18.21
C GLU A 158 -6.03 -19.82 -18.72
N ARG A 159 -5.95 -18.67 -18.09
CA ARG A 159 -4.93 -17.65 -18.39
C ARG A 159 -3.53 -18.22 -18.22
N ALA A 160 -3.29 -18.90 -17.09
CA ALA A 160 -1.99 -19.51 -16.80
C ALA A 160 -1.59 -20.53 -17.87
N THR A 161 -2.47 -21.46 -18.21
CA THR A 161 -2.20 -22.48 -19.25
C THR A 161 -1.88 -21.83 -20.61
N LYS A 162 -2.66 -20.82 -21.02
CA LYS A 162 -2.41 -20.10 -22.27
C LYS A 162 -1.09 -19.35 -22.27
N MET A 163 -0.76 -18.66 -21.17
CA MET A 163 0.50 -17.93 -21.02
C MET A 163 1.71 -18.85 -21.01
N ILE A 164 1.65 -19.98 -20.30
CA ILE A 164 2.71 -20.99 -20.27
C ILE A 164 2.95 -21.55 -21.67
N ASN A 165 1.90 -21.88 -22.42
CA ASN A 165 2.02 -22.38 -23.78
C ASN A 165 2.61 -21.32 -24.74
N ALA A 166 2.16 -20.07 -24.65
CA ALA A 166 2.68 -18.96 -25.44
C ALA A 166 4.15 -18.65 -25.11
N PHE A 167 4.58 -18.90 -23.89
CA PHE A 167 5.97 -18.74 -23.44
C PHE A 167 6.91 -19.85 -23.97
N GLY A 168 6.34 -20.88 -24.57
CA GLY A 168 7.09 -22.03 -25.08
C GLY A 168 7.09 -23.25 -24.16
N GLY A 169 6.28 -23.21 -23.12
CA GLY A 169 6.08 -24.32 -22.19
C GLY A 169 6.58 -24.04 -20.76
N ARG A 170 6.14 -24.91 -19.86
CA ARG A 170 6.38 -24.75 -18.43
C ARG A 170 7.86 -24.69 -18.06
N ALA A 171 8.70 -25.52 -18.65
CA ALA A 171 10.14 -25.55 -18.34
C ALA A 171 10.84 -24.23 -18.67
N LEU A 172 10.45 -23.59 -19.79
CA LEU A 172 11.00 -22.27 -20.15
C LEU A 172 10.53 -21.19 -19.19
N MET A 173 9.27 -21.20 -18.78
CA MET A 173 8.76 -20.24 -17.79
C MET A 173 9.41 -20.44 -16.41
N GLN A 174 9.66 -21.68 -15.99
CA GLN A 174 10.40 -21.97 -14.75
C GLN A 174 11.85 -21.45 -14.83
N GLY A 175 12.53 -21.65 -15.97
CA GLY A 175 13.87 -21.11 -16.20
C GLY A 175 13.89 -19.59 -16.14
N ALA A 176 12.93 -18.92 -16.78
CA ALA A 176 12.80 -17.47 -16.74
C ALA A 176 12.51 -16.94 -15.31
N PHE A 177 11.72 -17.68 -14.52
CA PHE A 177 11.53 -17.36 -13.09
C PHE A 177 12.88 -17.42 -12.34
N ASP A 178 13.64 -18.48 -12.51
CA ASP A 178 14.91 -18.68 -11.83
C ASP A 178 15.94 -17.59 -12.25
N GLU A 179 15.97 -17.21 -13.52
CA GLU A 179 16.78 -16.11 -14.05
C GLU A 179 16.36 -14.75 -13.48
N ALA A 180 15.06 -14.45 -13.45
CA ALA A 180 14.53 -13.20 -12.87
C ALA A 180 14.87 -13.11 -11.38
N LEU A 181 14.74 -14.21 -10.64
CA LEU A 181 15.09 -14.26 -9.21
C LEU A 181 16.58 -13.99 -8.99
N ALA A 182 17.45 -14.60 -9.81
CA ALA A 182 18.89 -14.40 -9.76
C ALA A 182 19.30 -12.96 -10.14
N ALA A 183 18.59 -12.35 -11.08
CA ALA A 183 18.78 -10.96 -11.49
C ALA A 183 18.17 -9.93 -10.51
N GLN A 184 17.52 -10.38 -9.44
CA GLN A 184 16.79 -9.56 -8.49
C GLN A 184 15.60 -8.79 -9.12
N ASP A 185 15.10 -9.24 -10.25
CA ASP A 185 13.86 -8.77 -10.84
C ASP A 185 12.66 -9.49 -10.19
N TYR A 186 12.42 -9.14 -8.94
CA TYR A 186 11.43 -9.84 -8.12
C TYR A 186 10.00 -9.61 -8.61
N ARG A 187 9.68 -8.45 -9.20
CA ARG A 187 8.34 -8.20 -9.75
C ARG A 187 8.03 -9.18 -10.87
N TRP A 188 8.94 -9.33 -11.81
CA TRP A 188 8.80 -10.28 -12.90
C TRP A 188 8.79 -11.74 -12.40
N ALA A 189 9.65 -12.09 -11.47
CA ALA A 189 9.64 -13.42 -10.85
C ALA A 189 8.27 -13.75 -10.22
N LEU A 190 7.64 -12.80 -9.50
CA LEU A 190 6.33 -13.01 -8.90
C LEU A 190 5.23 -13.22 -9.94
N GLU A 191 5.24 -12.50 -11.06
CA GLU A 191 4.27 -12.69 -12.15
C GLU A 191 4.39 -14.08 -12.76
N LEU A 192 5.61 -14.51 -13.09
CA LEU A 192 5.87 -15.86 -13.62
C LEU A 192 5.49 -16.94 -12.61
N GLY A 193 5.90 -16.77 -11.35
CA GLY A 193 5.58 -17.70 -10.26
C GLY A 193 4.09 -17.85 -10.03
N GLN A 194 3.33 -16.76 -10.10
CA GLN A 194 1.88 -16.79 -9.98
C GLN A 194 1.22 -17.56 -11.13
N LEU A 195 1.70 -17.41 -12.37
CA LEU A 195 1.21 -18.18 -13.50
C LEU A 195 1.51 -19.68 -13.32
N LEU A 196 2.72 -20.05 -12.89
CA LEU A 196 3.09 -21.43 -12.64
C LEU A 196 2.20 -22.09 -11.58
N VAL A 197 1.90 -21.37 -10.48
CA VAL A 197 1.04 -21.87 -9.40
C VAL A 197 -0.44 -21.98 -9.81
N SER A 198 -0.90 -21.07 -10.69
CA SER A 198 -2.28 -21.02 -11.14
C SER A 198 -2.62 -22.05 -12.22
N ASP A 199 -1.61 -22.68 -12.86
CA ASP A 199 -1.84 -23.65 -13.93
C ASP A 199 -2.36 -25.00 -13.38
N PRO A 200 -3.59 -25.42 -13.74
CA PRO A 200 -4.18 -26.67 -13.26
C PRO A 200 -3.46 -27.92 -13.79
N ALA A 201 -2.64 -27.79 -14.84
CA ALA A 201 -1.87 -28.89 -15.43
C ALA A 201 -0.51 -29.11 -14.74
N ALA A 202 -0.22 -28.43 -13.62
CA ALA A 202 1.01 -28.58 -12.87
C ALA A 202 1.17 -30.04 -12.34
N GLN A 203 2.22 -30.75 -12.77
CA GLN A 203 2.55 -32.08 -12.25
C GLN A 203 3.15 -32.02 -10.85
N ASP A 204 3.89 -30.96 -10.53
CA ASP A 204 4.45 -30.70 -9.20
C ASP A 204 4.05 -29.29 -8.74
N ALA A 205 2.80 -29.17 -8.30
CA ALA A 205 2.28 -27.90 -7.77
C ALA A 205 3.02 -27.45 -6.51
N GLN A 206 3.64 -28.37 -5.77
CA GLN A 206 4.38 -28.02 -4.56
C GLN A 206 5.72 -27.34 -4.88
N ALA A 207 6.41 -27.78 -5.93
CA ALA A 207 7.64 -27.13 -6.38
C ALA A 207 7.37 -25.72 -6.88
N ASP A 208 6.26 -25.49 -7.61
CA ASP A 208 5.92 -24.13 -8.08
C ASP A 208 5.50 -23.21 -6.93
N LYS A 209 4.77 -23.71 -5.93
CA LYS A 209 4.51 -22.96 -4.69
C LYS A 209 5.79 -22.62 -3.95
N ALA A 210 6.76 -23.52 -3.91
CA ALA A 210 8.05 -23.26 -3.29
C ALA A 210 8.84 -22.17 -4.04
N ARG A 211 8.79 -22.17 -5.40
CA ARG A 211 9.38 -21.07 -6.22
C ARG A 211 8.72 -19.73 -5.89
N LEU A 212 7.40 -19.65 -5.95
CA LEU A 212 6.68 -18.41 -5.63
C LEU A 212 6.99 -17.93 -4.22
N ALA A 213 7.02 -18.83 -3.23
CA ALA A 213 7.38 -18.52 -1.87
C ALA A 213 8.83 -17.98 -1.74
N ALA A 214 9.76 -18.50 -2.54
CA ALA A 214 11.13 -17.97 -2.58
C ALA A 214 11.15 -16.52 -3.12
N GLY A 215 10.42 -16.23 -4.18
CA GLY A 215 10.27 -14.87 -4.73
C GLY A 215 9.64 -13.90 -3.72
N LEU A 216 8.52 -14.29 -3.10
CA LEU A 216 7.84 -13.50 -2.06
C LEU A 216 8.76 -13.20 -0.87
N ARG A 217 9.56 -14.18 -0.45
CA ARG A 217 10.53 -13.98 0.63
C ARG A 217 11.59 -12.93 0.28
N GLN A 218 12.05 -12.88 -0.97
CA GLN A 218 13.02 -11.86 -1.40
C GLN A 218 12.37 -10.46 -1.41
N VAL A 219 11.15 -10.33 -1.91
CA VAL A 219 10.40 -9.06 -1.84
C VAL A 219 10.26 -8.60 -0.37
N ALA A 220 9.91 -9.52 0.53
CA ALA A 220 9.79 -9.22 1.96
C ALA A 220 11.13 -8.76 2.57
N PHE A 221 12.25 -9.38 2.22
CA PHE A 221 13.58 -8.98 2.72
C PHE A 221 14.04 -7.63 2.18
N CYS A 222 13.66 -7.28 0.96
CA CYS A 222 14.05 -6.02 0.32
C CYS A 222 13.16 -4.84 0.70
N SER A 223 12.00 -5.07 1.34
CA SER A 223 11.09 -4.02 1.73
C SER A 223 11.23 -3.65 3.20
N PRO A 224 11.33 -2.35 3.55
CA PRO A 224 11.22 -1.90 4.94
C PRO A 224 9.77 -1.95 5.45
N ALA A 225 8.77 -1.96 4.57
CA ALA A 225 7.36 -1.84 4.89
C ALA A 225 6.82 -3.12 5.56
N ALA A 226 6.22 -2.98 6.74
CA ALA A 226 5.66 -4.10 7.48
C ALA A 226 4.56 -4.83 6.69
N ASN A 227 3.72 -4.11 5.97
CA ASN A 227 2.65 -4.68 5.13
C ASN A 227 3.15 -5.56 3.97
N ILE A 228 4.39 -5.36 3.52
CA ILE A 228 5.01 -6.19 2.47
C ILE A 228 5.69 -7.42 3.08
N ARG A 229 6.15 -7.29 4.34
CA ARG A 229 6.92 -8.34 5.03
C ARG A 229 6.05 -9.37 5.74
N ALA A 230 4.78 -9.03 6.04
CA ALA A 230 3.80 -9.90 6.68
C ALA A 230 3.15 -10.84 5.67
#